data_9e2dd3d38a98d679c8df477100d5fb48
#
_entry.id   9e2dd3d38a98d679c8df477100d5fb48
#
_cell.length_a   1.000
_cell.length_b   1.000
_cell.length_c   1.000
_cell.angle_alpha   90.00
_cell.angle_beta   90.00
_cell.angle_gamma   90.00
#
_symmetry.space_group_name_H-M   'P 1'
#
loop_
_entity.id
_entity.type
_entity.pdbx_description
1 polymer ?
#
loop_
_entity_poly.entity_id
_entity_poly.type
_entity_poly.pdbx_seq_one_letter_code
_entity_poly.pdbx_strand_id
1 'polypeptide(L)'
;MRQIAQLFLILLMGYAVVKTGLLKASDSKVLSVVFVYLVMPCVVLNAFQIKDTPEIRTGLLYSMGIAVGMHVVFLLLNALFRKALKLDAVEQVNTIYSNAAALVIPIVQALLGEEYVVYSCAFVIVQLVLLWTHASACLQGSARLEWRKLLTNVN
;
A
#
# COMPACT_ATOMS: atom_id res chain seq x y z
N MET A 1 -1.39 21.99 -0.18
CA MET A 1 -2.66 22.37 0.51
C MET A 1 -3.89 21.97 -0.29
N ARG A 2 -3.99 22.31 -1.59
CA ARG A 2 -5.16 22.01 -2.43
C ARG A 2 -5.52 20.51 -2.50
N GLN A 3 -4.54 19.61 -2.71
CA GLN A 3 -4.76 18.18 -2.82
C GLN A 3 -5.21 17.54 -1.50
N ILE A 4 -4.65 17.98 -0.37
CA ILE A 4 -5.08 17.50 0.94
C ILE A 4 -6.54 17.90 1.21
N ALA A 5 -6.92 19.13 0.84
CA ALA A 5 -8.30 19.60 0.94
C ALA A 5 -9.24 18.78 0.02
N GLN A 6 -8.80 18.44 -1.20
CA GLN A 6 -9.57 17.58 -2.10
C GLN A 6 -9.80 16.19 -1.53
N LEU A 7 -8.75 15.55 -0.97
CA LEU A 7 -8.89 14.23 -0.33
C LEU A 7 -9.83 14.30 0.88
N PHE A 8 -9.75 15.36 1.66
CA PHE A 8 -10.65 15.58 2.79
C PHE A 8 -12.10 15.76 2.35
N LEU A 9 -12.34 16.52 1.28
CA LEU A 9 -13.67 16.69 0.69
C LEU A 9 -14.23 15.35 0.18
N ILE A 10 -13.42 14.54 -0.49
CA ILE A 10 -13.84 13.21 -0.95
C ILE A 10 -14.26 12.34 0.23
N LEU A 11 -13.49 12.36 1.34
CA LEU A 11 -13.83 11.64 2.56
C LEU A 11 -15.15 12.12 3.16
N LEU A 12 -15.37 13.44 3.23
CA LEU A 12 -16.63 14.01 3.70
C LEU A 12 -17.81 13.65 2.78
N MET A 13 -17.61 13.62 1.46
CA MET A 13 -18.63 13.16 0.51
C MET A 13 -18.98 11.69 0.76
N GLY A 14 -17.98 10.82 0.95
CA GLY A 14 -18.22 9.41 1.29
C GLY A 14 -19.01 9.25 2.59
N TYR A 15 -18.67 10.01 3.62
CA TYR A 15 -19.42 10.04 4.87
C TYR A 15 -20.87 10.51 4.68
N ALA A 16 -21.08 11.59 3.92
CA ALA A 16 -22.42 12.13 3.64
C ALA A 16 -23.30 11.11 2.89
N VAL A 17 -22.75 10.41 1.88
CA VAL A 17 -23.46 9.39 1.09
C VAL A 17 -23.92 8.22 1.98
N VAL A 18 -23.11 7.78 2.94
CA VAL A 18 -23.49 6.74 3.89
C VAL A 18 -24.53 7.28 4.88
N LYS A 19 -24.35 8.50 5.38
CA LYS A 19 -25.26 9.11 6.36
C LYS A 19 -26.64 9.43 5.77
N THR A 20 -26.73 9.75 4.49
CA THR A 20 -28.01 9.96 3.79
C THR A 20 -28.72 8.65 3.43
N GLY A 21 -28.09 7.50 3.66
CA GLY A 21 -28.67 6.18 3.38
C GLY A 21 -28.62 5.75 1.91
N LEU A 22 -27.92 6.53 1.05
CA LEU A 22 -27.71 6.16 -0.36
C LEU A 22 -26.83 4.91 -0.49
N LEU A 23 -25.85 4.75 0.39
CA LEU A 23 -25.01 3.55 0.51
C LEU A 23 -24.98 3.09 1.97
N LYS A 24 -24.88 1.79 2.16
CA LYS A 24 -24.65 1.19 3.49
C LYS A 24 -23.15 1.08 3.76
N ALA A 25 -22.74 1.15 5.01
CA ALA A 25 -21.35 0.94 5.38
C ALA A 25 -20.81 -0.44 4.92
N SER A 26 -21.66 -1.47 4.82
CA SER A 26 -21.33 -2.80 4.27
C SER A 26 -20.93 -2.77 2.80
N ASP A 27 -21.41 -1.79 2.03
CA ASP A 27 -21.15 -1.70 0.59
C ASP A 27 -19.71 -1.27 0.31
N SER A 28 -19.03 -0.69 1.31
CA SER A 28 -17.59 -0.37 1.25
C SER A 28 -16.73 -1.60 0.94
N LYS A 29 -17.19 -2.79 1.33
CA LYS A 29 -16.49 -4.05 1.00
C LYS A 29 -16.44 -4.29 -0.51
N VAL A 30 -17.54 -4.07 -1.20
CA VAL A 30 -17.62 -4.24 -2.67
C VAL A 30 -16.74 -3.19 -3.35
N LEU A 31 -16.80 -1.93 -2.90
CA LEU A 31 -15.94 -0.87 -3.41
C LEU A 31 -14.46 -1.17 -3.20
N SER A 32 -14.09 -1.71 -2.04
CA SER A 32 -12.72 -2.12 -1.75
C SER A 32 -12.25 -3.25 -2.67
N VAL A 33 -13.11 -4.23 -2.96
CA VAL A 33 -12.79 -5.32 -3.90
C VAL A 33 -12.54 -4.75 -5.30
N VAL A 34 -13.42 -3.90 -5.81
CA VAL A 34 -13.26 -3.24 -7.12
C VAL A 34 -11.96 -2.42 -7.13
N PHE A 35 -11.70 -1.66 -6.07
CA PHE A 35 -10.49 -0.85 -5.98
C PHE A 35 -9.22 -1.72 -6.02
N VAL A 36 -9.14 -2.76 -5.20
CA VAL A 36 -7.93 -3.59 -5.07
C VAL A 36 -7.70 -4.46 -6.31
N TYR A 37 -8.75 -5.07 -6.86
CA TYR A 37 -8.60 -6.06 -7.92
C TYR A 37 -8.73 -5.48 -9.34
N LEU A 38 -9.34 -4.30 -9.49
CA LEU A 38 -9.52 -3.69 -10.81
C LEU A 38 -8.76 -2.37 -10.93
N VAL A 39 -9.01 -1.41 -10.03
CA VAL A 39 -8.44 -0.06 -10.15
C VAL A 39 -6.92 -0.08 -9.91
N MET A 40 -6.46 -0.72 -8.84
CA MET A 40 -5.03 -0.72 -8.50
C MET A 40 -4.13 -1.38 -9.55
N PRO A 41 -4.46 -2.56 -10.12
CA PRO A 41 -3.69 -3.11 -11.23
C PRO A 41 -3.64 -2.18 -12.44
N CYS A 42 -4.75 -1.53 -12.80
CA CYS A 42 -4.77 -0.56 -13.89
C CYS A 42 -3.87 0.66 -13.62
N VAL A 43 -3.89 1.19 -12.40
CA VAL A 43 -3.02 2.30 -11.99
C VAL A 43 -1.55 1.91 -12.09
N VAL A 44 -1.19 0.72 -11.59
CA VAL A 44 0.18 0.21 -11.67
C VAL A 44 0.60 0.03 -13.13
N LEU A 45 -0.23 -0.62 -13.95
CA LEU A 45 0.07 -0.82 -15.38
C LEU A 45 0.24 0.53 -16.11
N ASN A 46 -0.64 1.49 -15.82
CA ASN A 46 -0.53 2.83 -16.41
C ASN A 46 0.76 3.54 -15.99
N ALA A 47 1.19 3.41 -14.74
CA ALA A 47 2.42 4.02 -14.25
C ALA A 47 3.68 3.51 -14.97
N PHE A 48 3.65 2.29 -15.52
CA PHE A 48 4.75 1.73 -16.32
C PHE A 48 4.65 2.05 -17.81
N GLN A 49 3.60 2.73 -18.29
CA GLN A 49 3.46 3.18 -19.67
C GLN A 49 4.20 4.51 -19.94
N ILE A 50 5.40 4.62 -19.43
CA ILE A 50 6.28 5.79 -19.60
C ILE A 50 7.42 5.44 -20.56
N LYS A 51 8.06 6.46 -21.13
CA LYS A 51 9.24 6.26 -21.98
C LYS A 51 10.36 5.63 -21.14
N ASP A 52 10.84 4.49 -21.62
CA ASP A 52 11.96 3.79 -20.99
C ASP A 52 13.27 4.53 -21.28
N THR A 53 13.76 5.26 -20.28
CA THR A 53 15.05 5.96 -20.35
C THR A 53 16.01 5.44 -19.27
N PRO A 54 17.34 5.57 -19.48
CA PRO A 54 18.32 5.17 -18.47
C PRO A 54 18.09 5.84 -17.10
N GLU A 55 17.64 7.09 -17.12
CA GLU A 55 17.35 7.85 -15.89
C GLU A 55 16.18 7.23 -15.12
N ILE A 56 15.12 6.84 -15.81
CA ILE A 56 13.94 6.19 -15.20
C ILE A 56 14.31 4.83 -14.63
N ARG A 57 15.10 4.02 -15.37
CA ARG A 57 15.58 2.72 -14.87
C ARG A 57 16.42 2.88 -13.61
N THR A 58 17.35 3.83 -13.62
CA THR A 58 18.21 4.13 -12.49
C THR A 58 17.38 4.64 -11.29
N GLY A 59 16.46 5.56 -11.53
CA GLY A 59 15.55 6.08 -10.51
C GLY A 59 14.67 4.98 -9.91
N LEU A 60 14.16 4.03 -10.73
CA LEU A 60 13.38 2.90 -10.26
C LEU A 60 14.19 1.97 -9.36
N LEU A 61 15.45 1.67 -9.72
CA LEU A 61 16.35 0.86 -8.90
C LEU A 61 16.65 1.54 -7.56
N TYR A 62 16.92 2.86 -7.57
CA TYR A 62 17.10 3.61 -6.33
C TYR A 62 15.84 3.62 -5.48
N SER A 63 14.67 3.84 -6.07
CA SER A 63 13.39 3.82 -5.34
C SER A 63 13.11 2.45 -4.72
N MET A 64 13.42 1.37 -5.42
CA MET A 64 13.30 0.01 -4.90
C MET A 64 14.28 -0.25 -3.75
N GLY A 65 15.55 0.19 -3.88
CA GLY A 65 16.54 0.10 -2.82
C GLY A 65 16.14 0.88 -1.57
N ILE A 66 15.66 2.11 -1.75
CA ILE A 66 15.13 2.95 -0.66
C ILE A 66 13.91 2.28 -0.01
N ALA A 67 12.99 1.73 -0.80
CA ALA A 67 11.81 1.05 -0.28
C ALA A 67 12.19 -0.16 0.60
N VAL A 68 13.13 -0.99 0.15
CA VAL A 68 13.66 -2.11 0.95
C VAL A 68 14.30 -1.59 2.23
N GLY A 69 15.16 -0.58 2.15
CA GLY A 69 15.82 0.03 3.30
C GLY A 69 14.82 0.56 4.34
N MET A 70 13.79 1.27 3.89
CA MET A 70 12.71 1.77 4.77
C MET A 70 11.97 0.62 5.46
N HIS A 71 11.61 -0.44 4.74
CA HIS A 71 10.92 -1.58 5.36
C HIS A 71 11.81 -2.33 6.34
N VAL A 72 13.12 -2.46 6.07
CA VAL A 72 14.08 -3.00 7.03
C VAL A 72 14.09 -2.15 8.31
N VAL A 73 14.13 -0.84 8.20
CA VAL A 73 14.07 0.07 9.36
C VAL A 73 12.75 -0.12 10.12
N PHE A 74 11.61 -0.17 9.45
CA PHE A 74 10.31 -0.40 10.11
C PHE A 74 10.25 -1.75 10.82
N LEU A 75 10.77 -2.81 10.21
CA LEU A 75 10.86 -4.14 10.82
C LEU A 75 11.76 -4.14 12.07
N LEU A 76 12.90 -3.46 12.02
CA LEU A 76 13.80 -3.30 13.16
C LEU A 76 13.16 -2.49 14.29
N LEU A 77 12.52 -1.37 13.98
CA LEU A 77 11.79 -0.56 14.96
C LEU A 77 10.66 -1.37 15.59
N ASN A 78 9.87 -2.10 14.79
CA ASN A 78 8.83 -2.97 15.33
C ASN A 78 9.41 -4.06 16.23
N ALA A 79 10.51 -4.71 15.83
CA ALA A 79 11.18 -5.72 16.66
C ALA A 79 11.67 -5.15 18.00
N LEU A 80 12.15 -3.90 18.01
CA LEU A 80 12.60 -3.20 19.20
C LEU A 80 11.43 -2.84 20.13
N PHE A 81 10.36 -2.27 19.57
CA PHE A 81 9.26 -1.70 20.35
C PHE A 81 8.15 -2.69 20.68
N ARG A 82 7.97 -3.78 19.91
CA ARG A 82 6.88 -4.75 20.11
C ARG A 82 6.79 -5.31 21.55
N LYS A 83 7.95 -5.55 22.18
CA LYS A 83 8.00 -6.06 23.58
C LYS A 83 7.69 -4.96 24.58
N ALA A 84 8.22 -3.75 24.38
CA ALA A 84 8.04 -2.62 25.26
C ALA A 84 6.59 -2.15 25.26
N LEU A 85 5.96 -2.08 24.10
CA LEU A 85 4.59 -1.63 23.90
C LEU A 85 3.55 -2.77 23.97
N LYS A 86 4.01 -4.04 24.11
CA LYS A 86 3.17 -5.25 24.13
C LYS A 86 2.22 -5.34 22.92
N LEU A 87 2.74 -5.01 21.74
CA LEU A 87 1.95 -4.98 20.51
C LEU A 87 1.46 -6.38 20.14
N ASP A 88 0.18 -6.49 19.84
CA ASP A 88 -0.40 -7.70 19.26
C ASP A 88 -0.01 -7.85 17.76
N ALA A 89 -0.41 -8.96 17.13
CA ALA A 89 -0.05 -9.24 15.74
C ALA A 89 -0.64 -8.21 14.75
N VAL A 90 -1.84 -7.71 15.02
CA VAL A 90 -2.51 -6.72 14.16
C VAL A 90 -1.84 -5.37 14.29
N GLU A 91 -1.52 -4.97 15.53
CA GLU A 91 -0.80 -3.72 15.82
C GLU A 91 0.60 -3.72 15.20
N GLN A 92 1.32 -4.85 15.28
CA GLN A 92 2.62 -5.00 14.64
C GLN A 92 2.55 -4.83 13.11
N VAL A 93 1.57 -5.44 12.46
CA VAL A 93 1.36 -5.31 11.02
C VAL A 93 1.03 -3.86 10.67
N ASN A 94 0.15 -3.20 11.42
CA ASN A 94 -0.26 -1.82 11.14
C ASN A 94 0.85 -0.79 11.40
N THR A 95 1.83 -1.08 12.26
CA THR A 95 2.99 -0.19 12.46
C THR A 95 4.02 -0.27 11.35
N ILE A 96 4.08 -1.39 10.63
CA ILE A 96 5.05 -1.60 9.54
C ILE A 96 4.45 -1.20 8.19
N TYR A 97 3.19 -1.57 7.93
CA TYR A 97 2.58 -1.46 6.61
C TYR A 97 1.56 -0.32 6.57
N SER A 98 1.85 0.65 5.73
CA SER A 98 0.98 1.80 5.50
C SER A 98 0.06 1.58 4.30
N ASN A 99 -1.01 2.35 4.20
CA ASN A 99 -1.86 2.37 3.00
C ASN A 99 -1.27 3.30 1.92
N ALA A 100 0.00 3.05 1.56
CA ALA A 100 0.74 3.91 0.64
C ALA A 100 0.12 3.92 -0.76
N ALA A 101 -0.36 2.79 -1.25
CA ALA A 101 -0.95 2.71 -2.58
C ALA A 101 -2.14 3.64 -2.76
N ALA A 102 -3.09 3.63 -1.82
CA ALA A 102 -4.32 4.40 -1.94
C ALA A 102 -4.14 5.91 -1.66
N LEU A 103 -3.15 6.28 -0.82
CA LEU A 103 -2.95 7.68 -0.41
C LEU A 103 -1.78 8.34 -1.14
N VAL A 104 -0.64 7.66 -1.23
CA VAL A 104 0.59 8.28 -1.75
C VAL A 104 0.56 8.43 -3.26
N ILE A 105 0.06 7.42 -4.00
CA ILE A 105 0.01 7.48 -5.46
C ILE A 105 -0.78 8.70 -5.97
N PRO A 106 -2.03 8.93 -5.53
CA PRO A 106 -2.77 10.14 -5.95
C PRO A 106 -2.09 11.45 -5.55
N ILE A 107 -1.41 11.49 -4.39
CA ILE A 107 -0.70 12.68 -3.93
C ILE A 107 0.53 12.95 -4.81
N VAL A 108 1.32 11.92 -5.11
CA VAL A 108 2.49 12.03 -5.98
C VAL A 108 2.08 12.47 -7.38
N GLN A 109 1.04 11.84 -7.95
CA GLN A 109 0.50 12.21 -9.26
C GLN A 109 0.07 13.68 -9.31
N ALA A 110 -0.61 14.15 -8.26
CA ALA A 110 -1.14 15.51 -8.20
C ALA A 110 -0.07 16.58 -7.90
N LEU A 111 1.00 16.25 -7.17
CA LEU A 111 2.04 17.20 -6.76
C LEU A 111 3.25 17.22 -7.67
N LEU A 112 3.66 16.04 -8.15
CA LEU A 112 4.91 15.89 -8.90
C LEU A 112 4.66 15.58 -10.37
N GLY A 113 3.55 14.93 -10.71
CA GLY A 113 3.20 14.53 -12.06
C GLY A 113 3.11 13.02 -12.23
N GLU A 114 2.56 12.61 -13.37
CA GLU A 114 2.33 11.18 -13.66
C GLU A 114 3.63 10.38 -13.80
N GLU A 115 4.69 11.02 -14.30
CA GLU A 115 6.00 10.39 -14.48
C GLU A 115 6.66 9.93 -13.18
N TYR A 116 6.30 10.54 -12.04
CA TYR A 116 6.85 10.17 -10.73
C TYR A 116 6.08 9.03 -10.04
N VAL A 117 4.90 8.67 -10.56
CA VAL A 117 4.07 7.59 -9.99
C VAL A 117 4.80 6.24 -10.05
N VAL A 118 5.60 6.00 -11.08
CA VAL A 118 6.37 4.75 -11.24
C VAL A 118 7.30 4.49 -10.04
N TYR A 119 7.91 5.54 -9.47
CA TYR A 119 8.78 5.41 -8.29
C TYR A 119 7.99 5.05 -7.03
N SER A 120 6.76 5.56 -6.92
CA SER A 120 5.84 5.18 -5.84
C SER A 120 5.38 3.72 -6.00
N CYS A 121 5.19 3.24 -7.24
CA CYS A 121 4.86 1.85 -7.50
C CYS A 121 5.99 0.90 -7.06
N ALA A 122 7.26 1.29 -7.18
CA ALA A 122 8.37 0.50 -6.66
C ALA A 122 8.25 0.25 -5.15
N PHE A 123 7.90 1.30 -4.39
CA PHE A 123 7.64 1.16 -2.95
C PHE A 123 6.46 0.22 -2.67
N VAL A 124 5.37 0.38 -3.39
CA VAL A 124 4.15 -0.45 -3.23
C VAL A 124 4.45 -1.91 -3.55
N ILE A 125 5.24 -2.21 -4.58
CA ILE A 125 5.62 -3.59 -4.92
C ILE A 125 6.39 -4.24 -3.77
N VAL A 126 7.41 -3.56 -3.23
CA VAL A 126 8.17 -4.07 -2.08
C VAL A 126 7.26 -4.30 -0.88
N GLN A 127 6.38 -3.34 -0.59
CA GLN A 127 5.42 -3.44 0.50
C GLN A 127 4.46 -4.63 0.31
N LEU A 128 3.94 -4.84 -0.90
CA LEU A 128 3.05 -5.96 -1.19
C LEU A 128 3.73 -7.32 -0.97
N VAL A 129 4.96 -7.49 -1.44
CA VAL A 129 5.73 -8.72 -1.21
C VAL A 129 5.86 -9.00 0.29
N LEU A 130 6.22 -7.99 1.08
CA LEU A 130 6.34 -8.12 2.52
C LEU A 130 5.01 -8.32 3.23
N LEU A 131 3.94 -7.68 2.75
CA LEU A 131 2.59 -7.84 3.29
C LEU A 131 2.12 -9.30 3.13
N TRP A 132 2.29 -9.87 1.94
CA TRP A 132 1.88 -11.25 1.67
C TRP A 132 2.79 -12.28 2.34
N THR A 133 4.03 -11.96 2.64
CA THR A 133 4.99 -12.85 3.32
C THR A 133 4.98 -12.63 4.83
N HIS A 134 5.59 -11.55 5.29
CA HIS A 134 5.79 -11.27 6.72
C HIS A 134 4.48 -10.99 7.46
N ALA A 135 3.61 -10.11 6.93
CA ALA A 135 2.37 -9.77 7.63
C ALA A 135 1.43 -10.97 7.72
N SER A 136 1.31 -11.74 6.64
CA SER A 136 0.51 -12.96 6.63
C SER A 136 1.02 -13.99 7.66
N ALA A 137 2.34 -14.18 7.76
CA ALA A 137 2.94 -15.06 8.76
C ALA A 137 2.71 -14.56 10.20
N CYS A 138 2.80 -13.25 10.41
CA CYS A 138 2.57 -12.62 11.71
C CYS A 138 1.13 -12.81 12.18
N LEU A 139 0.15 -12.58 11.29
CA LEU A 139 -1.27 -12.71 11.60
C LEU A 139 -1.74 -14.16 11.81
N GLN A 140 -1.12 -15.13 11.12
CA GLN A 140 -1.44 -16.55 11.27
C GLN A 140 -0.78 -17.20 12.48
N GLY A 141 0.07 -16.48 13.22
CA GLY A 141 0.80 -17.03 14.38
C GLY A 141 1.78 -18.15 14.02
N SER A 142 2.03 -18.37 12.74
CA SER A 142 2.95 -19.39 12.25
C SER A 142 4.28 -18.75 11.89
N ALA A 143 5.31 -19.07 12.67
CA ALA A 143 6.68 -18.66 12.39
C ALA A 143 7.28 -19.31 11.12
N ARG A 144 6.55 -20.18 10.44
CA ARG A 144 6.94 -20.82 9.19
C ARG A 144 6.32 -20.09 8.00
N LEU A 145 7.17 -19.38 7.25
CA LEU A 145 6.86 -18.91 5.90
C LEU A 145 6.61 -20.14 5.02
N GLU A 146 5.34 -20.49 4.82
CA GLU A 146 4.98 -21.52 3.86
C GLU A 146 4.95 -20.91 2.45
N TRP A 147 6.11 -20.79 1.83
CA TRP A 147 6.30 -20.34 0.45
C TRP A 147 5.36 -21.05 -0.55
N ARG A 148 4.98 -22.29 -0.25
CA ARG A 148 4.04 -23.07 -1.05
C ARG A 148 2.63 -22.46 -1.05
N LYS A 149 2.15 -21.91 0.07
CA LYS A 149 0.81 -21.28 0.13
C LYS A 149 0.77 -19.95 -0.61
N LEU A 150 1.90 -19.23 -0.72
CA LEU A 150 2.00 -17.99 -1.47
C LEU A 150 1.81 -18.19 -2.99
N LEU A 151 2.28 -19.31 -3.52
CA LEU A 151 2.19 -19.63 -4.95
C LEU A 151 0.87 -20.31 -5.33
N THR A 152 0.14 -20.86 -4.37
CA THR A 152 -1.11 -21.62 -4.62
C THR A 152 -2.37 -20.90 -4.15
N ASN A 153 -2.27 -19.81 -3.38
CA ASN A 153 -3.42 -19.02 -2.96
C ASN A 153 -3.82 -18.00 -4.03
N VAL A 154 -4.20 -18.52 -5.19
CA VAL A 154 -5.01 -17.81 -6.18
C VAL A 154 -6.46 -18.26 -5.95
N ASN A 155 -7.08 -17.71 -4.88
CA ASN A 155 -8.54 -17.75 -4.69
C ASN A 155 -8.97 -16.45 -4.03
#